data_f33e2c6951bfac72317acf5e4167cf29
#
_entry.id   f33e2c6951bfac72317acf5e4167cf29
#
_cell.length_a   1.000
_cell.length_b   1.000
_cell.length_c   1.000
_cell.angle_alpha   90.00
_cell.angle_beta   90.00
_cell.angle_gamma   90.00
#
_symmetry.space_group_name_H-M   'P 1'
#
loop_
_entity.id
_entity.type
_entity.pdbx_description
1 polymer ?
#
loop_
_entity_poly.entity_id
_entity_poly.type
_entity_poly.pdbx_seq_one_letter_code
_entity_poly.pdbx_strand_id
1 'polypeptide(L)'
;MTNWETNRYLRRLAKSCGINKNRIFSSGLKDKRAITTQVLVIDAHRKKVEQVSIPDSIIEVLGRTHQKASMGGHDGNRFTITVRGCCDDQGKPIDAKEAMRRVRQIREGLSESIGNDAFPNWIGPQRFGSTRPVTPRVGMSVLEGDFEGAVDNYIGLESIREAEESQLFRSSWREHKDPEESLKLAPERLGYEISMIEHLLKKPGDFLGAFKTLPNSLQLLMVHSVQSLAFNHSLSERIDSGLSLIEPSEGDLVAPILANGRIDVGKMAMVSPSNLQRCRRNCNLGRLVVTGTLPGRDSLLAEEAPGQAERKGIDKARLSEVEWAVREIPRLTTSGTRRALSVPFKDFSVEEATETTSLFSRWDEGPLDGDRWHPEGACLRLRFTLPAGTYATVLMRELMRSPLDHY
;
A
#
# COMPACT_ATOMS: atom_id res chain seq x y z
N MET A 1 9.54 -13.64 13.81
CA MET A 1 8.39 -14.39 13.27
C MET A 1 8.66 -14.70 11.82
N THR A 2 8.45 -15.95 11.42
CA THR A 2 8.58 -16.40 10.02
C THR A 2 7.24 -16.87 9.52
N ASN A 3 6.78 -16.31 8.39
CA ASN A 3 5.52 -16.66 7.73
C ASN A 3 4.24 -16.53 8.60
N TRP A 4 4.22 -15.58 9.53
CA TRP A 4 3.08 -15.31 10.39
C TRP A 4 2.30 -14.07 9.92
N GLU A 5 0.97 -14.19 9.82
CA GLU A 5 0.09 -13.01 9.75
C GLU A 5 0.02 -12.36 11.15
N THR A 6 0.26 -11.06 11.21
CA THR A 6 0.45 -10.33 12.47
C THR A 6 -0.71 -10.52 13.45
N ASN A 7 -1.96 -10.35 13.02
CA ASN A 7 -3.12 -10.47 13.92
C ASN A 7 -3.34 -11.90 14.42
N ARG A 8 -3.03 -12.90 13.59
CA ARG A 8 -3.09 -14.32 13.98
C ARG A 8 -2.01 -14.62 15.02
N TYR A 9 -0.80 -14.09 14.81
CA TYR A 9 0.29 -14.21 15.79
C TYR A 9 -0.06 -13.57 17.13
N LEU A 10 -0.57 -12.32 17.12
CA LEU A 10 -0.97 -11.61 18.34
C LEU A 10 -2.08 -12.36 19.12
N ARG A 11 -3.04 -12.97 18.42
CA ARG A 11 -4.06 -13.81 19.06
C ARG A 11 -3.47 -15.06 19.70
N ARG A 12 -2.52 -15.70 19.01
CA ARG A 12 -1.81 -16.87 19.56
C ARG A 12 -0.99 -16.50 20.79
N LEU A 13 -0.24 -15.40 20.72
CA LEU A 13 0.57 -14.86 21.81
C LEU A 13 -0.29 -14.51 23.03
N ALA A 14 -1.41 -13.82 22.83
CA ALA A 14 -2.35 -13.50 23.91
C ALA A 14 -2.88 -14.76 24.61
N LYS A 15 -3.27 -15.78 23.84
CA LYS A 15 -3.74 -17.06 24.38
C LYS A 15 -2.63 -17.76 25.17
N SER A 16 -1.40 -17.78 24.68
CA SER A 16 -0.25 -18.37 25.38
C SER A 16 0.10 -17.64 26.68
N CYS A 17 -0.07 -16.32 26.74
CA CYS A 17 0.12 -15.52 27.95
C CYS A 17 -1.08 -15.56 28.92
N GLY A 18 -2.22 -16.14 28.54
CA GLY A 18 -3.46 -16.13 29.33
C GLY A 18 -4.05 -14.72 29.49
N ILE A 19 -3.98 -13.89 28.45
CA ILE A 19 -4.50 -12.50 28.44
C ILE A 19 -5.41 -12.25 27.23
N ASN A 20 -6.17 -11.15 27.28
CA ASN A 20 -6.95 -10.68 26.12
C ASN A 20 -6.00 -10.04 25.08
N LYS A 21 -6.29 -10.23 23.78
CA LYS A 21 -5.52 -9.62 22.67
C LYS A 21 -5.38 -8.10 22.82
N ASN A 22 -6.40 -7.42 23.37
CA ASN A 22 -6.38 -5.96 23.56
C ASN A 22 -5.33 -5.47 24.57
N ARG A 23 -4.64 -6.37 25.26
CA ARG A 23 -3.51 -6.10 26.16
C ARG A 23 -2.15 -6.25 25.45
N ILE A 24 -2.14 -6.49 24.14
CA ILE A 24 -0.92 -6.51 23.31
C ILE A 24 -1.00 -5.34 22.32
N PHE A 25 0.02 -4.48 22.36
CA PHE A 25 0.11 -3.26 21.57
C PHE A 25 1.26 -3.37 20.58
N SER A 26 0.98 -3.08 19.31
CA SER A 26 1.96 -3.05 18.22
C SER A 26 1.92 -1.73 17.50
N SER A 27 3.03 -1.31 16.89
CA SER A 27 3.09 -0.08 16.10
C SER A 27 2.81 -0.27 14.61
N GLY A 28 2.59 -1.51 14.16
CA GLY A 28 2.26 -1.78 12.75
C GLY A 28 2.05 -3.25 12.47
N LEU A 29 1.45 -3.54 11.33
CA LEU A 29 1.35 -4.89 10.77
C LEU A 29 2.64 -5.21 10.00
N LYS A 30 2.99 -6.50 9.93
CA LYS A 30 4.13 -7.01 9.17
C LYS A 30 3.68 -8.00 8.13
N ASP A 31 4.41 -8.08 7.03
CA ASP A 31 4.12 -8.98 5.93
C ASP A 31 4.16 -10.45 6.37
N LYS A 32 3.19 -11.23 5.87
CA LYS A 32 3.11 -12.65 6.21
C LYS A 32 4.25 -13.45 5.56
N ARG A 33 4.48 -13.27 4.26
CA ARG A 33 5.53 -14.00 3.51
C ARG A 33 6.89 -13.36 3.71
N ALA A 34 7.35 -13.33 4.98
CA ALA A 34 8.62 -12.70 5.35
C ALA A 34 9.14 -13.23 6.69
N ILE A 35 10.41 -13.02 6.95
CA ILE A 35 10.99 -13.05 8.29
C ILE A 35 10.87 -11.64 8.84
N THR A 36 10.12 -11.46 9.91
CA THR A 36 9.82 -10.14 10.46
C THR A 36 10.19 -10.01 11.93
N THR A 37 10.70 -8.83 12.29
CA THR A 37 10.99 -8.45 13.68
C THR A 37 10.22 -7.20 14.04
N GLN A 38 9.63 -7.15 15.23
CA GLN A 38 8.97 -5.96 15.75
C GLN A 38 8.97 -5.95 17.27
N VAL A 39 8.91 -4.75 17.83
CA VAL A 39 8.71 -4.56 19.27
C VAL A 39 7.22 -4.57 19.56
N LEU A 40 6.82 -5.34 20.57
CA LEU A 40 5.47 -5.38 21.10
C LEU A 40 5.49 -4.91 22.56
N VAL A 41 4.46 -4.20 22.97
CA VAL A 41 4.22 -3.90 24.39
C VAL A 41 3.11 -4.83 24.87
N ILE A 42 3.41 -5.63 25.90
CA ILE A 42 2.51 -6.67 26.40
C ILE A 42 2.20 -6.36 27.87
N ASP A 43 0.92 -6.12 28.15
CA ASP A 43 0.43 -5.93 29.51
C ASP A 43 0.20 -7.31 30.17
N ALA A 44 1.30 -7.95 30.58
CA ALA A 44 1.31 -9.24 31.25
C ALA A 44 2.50 -9.36 32.20
N HIS A 45 2.44 -10.34 33.10
CA HIS A 45 3.57 -10.61 33.99
C HIS A 45 4.78 -11.15 33.19
N ARG A 46 5.98 -10.59 33.42
CA ARG A 46 7.21 -10.91 32.68
C ARG A 46 7.46 -12.42 32.55
N LYS A 47 7.36 -13.17 33.65
CA LYS A 47 7.60 -14.63 33.66
C LYS A 47 6.65 -15.38 32.70
N LYS A 48 5.41 -14.91 32.53
CA LYS A 48 4.46 -15.52 31.58
C LYS A 48 4.90 -15.33 30.13
N VAL A 49 5.45 -14.15 29.80
CA VAL A 49 5.93 -13.85 28.44
C VAL A 49 7.21 -14.62 28.14
N GLU A 50 8.13 -14.72 29.09
CA GLU A 50 9.39 -15.46 28.96
C GLU A 50 9.17 -16.96 28.74
N GLN A 51 8.07 -17.52 29.22
CA GLN A 51 7.73 -18.94 29.08
C GLN A 51 6.99 -19.26 27.76
N VAL A 52 6.65 -18.25 26.95
CA VAL A 52 5.91 -18.48 25.71
C VAL A 52 6.82 -19.08 24.66
N SER A 53 6.38 -20.20 24.09
CA SER A 53 6.96 -20.80 22.89
C SER A 53 5.91 -20.87 21.80
N ILE A 54 6.18 -20.24 20.66
CA ILE A 54 5.33 -20.28 19.45
C ILE A 54 6.21 -20.74 18.29
N PRO A 55 5.81 -21.77 17.54
CA PRO A 55 6.57 -22.23 16.37
C PRO A 55 6.91 -21.09 15.42
N ASP A 56 8.05 -21.17 14.77
CA ASP A 56 8.53 -20.18 13.79
C ASP A 56 8.64 -18.76 14.35
N SER A 57 8.89 -18.64 15.67
CA SER A 57 9.13 -17.33 16.28
C SER A 57 10.10 -17.40 17.46
N ILE A 58 10.81 -16.30 17.66
CA ILE A 58 11.66 -16.06 18.83
C ILE A 58 11.08 -14.87 19.57
N ILE A 59 10.94 -14.99 20.90
CA ILE A 59 10.45 -13.95 21.79
C ILE A 59 11.56 -13.60 22.77
N GLU A 60 11.94 -12.33 22.78
CA GLU A 60 12.92 -11.77 23.72
C GLU A 60 12.28 -10.65 24.52
N VAL A 61 12.42 -10.69 25.84
CA VAL A 61 11.92 -9.65 26.74
C VAL A 61 12.99 -8.60 26.95
N LEU A 62 12.87 -7.47 26.28
CA LEU A 62 13.84 -6.38 26.30
C LEU A 62 13.80 -5.57 27.61
N GLY A 63 12.63 -5.43 28.24
CA GLY A 63 12.49 -4.60 29.45
C GLY A 63 11.05 -4.32 29.81
N ARG A 64 10.84 -3.25 30.60
CA ARG A 64 9.52 -2.75 31.00
C ARG A 64 9.34 -1.31 30.51
N THR A 65 8.12 -0.95 30.17
CA THR A 65 7.75 0.41 29.76
C THR A 65 6.38 0.78 30.32
N HIS A 66 6.15 2.05 30.56
CA HIS A 66 4.84 2.63 30.86
C HIS A 66 4.11 3.12 29.60
N GLN A 67 4.80 3.17 28.46
CA GLN A 67 4.23 3.65 27.21
C GLN A 67 3.62 2.49 26.42
N LYS A 68 2.41 2.65 25.92
CA LYS A 68 1.77 1.73 24.98
C LYS A 68 2.25 2.03 23.57
N ALA A 69 2.56 1.00 22.80
CA ALA A 69 2.77 1.17 21.36
C ALA A 69 1.45 1.54 20.69
N SER A 70 1.51 2.50 19.76
CA SER A 70 0.36 2.93 18.95
C SER A 70 0.62 2.67 17.48
N MET A 71 -0.44 2.42 16.70
CA MET A 71 -0.31 2.23 15.25
C MET A 71 0.34 3.45 14.59
N GLY A 72 1.40 3.19 13.81
CA GLY A 72 2.21 4.25 13.18
C GLY A 72 3.14 5.00 14.15
N GLY A 73 3.27 4.56 15.40
CA GLY A 73 4.14 5.20 16.41
C GLY A 73 5.61 4.76 16.36
N HIS A 74 6.05 4.13 15.28
CA HIS A 74 7.46 3.75 15.04
C HIS A 74 8.11 4.71 14.04
N ASP A 75 9.43 4.85 14.10
CA ASP A 75 10.18 5.77 13.24
C ASP A 75 10.24 5.31 11.78
N GLY A 76 10.14 4.01 11.53
CA GLY A 76 10.19 3.45 10.19
C GLY A 76 10.34 1.92 10.19
N ASN A 77 10.54 1.38 8.99
CA ASN A 77 10.80 -0.04 8.77
C ASN A 77 12.11 -0.20 8.00
N ARG A 78 12.95 -1.12 8.48
CA ARG A 78 14.13 -1.60 7.74
C ARG A 78 13.73 -2.82 6.94
N PHE A 79 14.08 -2.81 5.66
CA PHE A 79 13.81 -3.88 4.72
C PHE A 79 15.12 -4.55 4.28
N THR A 80 15.06 -5.86 4.10
CA THR A 80 16.03 -6.66 3.36
C THR A 80 15.23 -7.46 2.35
N ILE A 81 15.40 -7.16 1.06
CA ILE A 81 14.61 -7.75 -0.02
C ILE A 81 15.57 -8.43 -0.99
N THR A 82 15.30 -9.68 -1.33
CA THR A 82 16.04 -10.40 -2.36
C THR A 82 15.24 -10.38 -3.66
N VAL A 83 15.79 -9.76 -4.70
CA VAL A 83 15.30 -9.83 -6.07
C VAL A 83 16.00 -10.97 -6.76
N ARG A 84 15.25 -11.80 -7.45
CA ARG A 84 15.76 -12.98 -8.16
C ARG A 84 15.47 -12.90 -9.63
N GLY A 85 16.32 -13.55 -10.42
CA GLY A 85 16.11 -13.65 -11.86
C GLY A 85 16.25 -12.34 -12.61
N CYS A 86 17.27 -11.52 -12.26
CA CYS A 86 17.51 -10.25 -12.92
C CYS A 86 17.73 -10.42 -14.42
N CYS A 87 16.96 -9.71 -15.22
CA CYS A 87 17.05 -9.71 -16.67
C CYS A 87 17.09 -8.29 -17.25
N ASP A 88 17.39 -8.16 -18.52
CA ASP A 88 17.28 -6.90 -19.25
C ASP A 88 15.80 -6.67 -19.71
N ASP A 89 15.60 -5.59 -20.48
CA ASP A 89 14.30 -5.22 -21.05
C ASP A 89 13.79 -6.18 -22.13
N GLN A 90 14.65 -7.07 -22.63
CA GLN A 90 14.33 -8.15 -23.57
C GLN A 90 14.12 -9.51 -22.87
N GLY A 91 14.21 -9.55 -21.53
CA GLY A 91 14.09 -10.78 -20.74
C GLY A 91 15.35 -11.66 -20.72
N LYS A 92 16.51 -11.18 -21.24
CA LYS A 92 17.76 -11.93 -21.18
C LYS A 92 18.37 -11.86 -19.79
N PRO A 93 18.92 -12.96 -19.26
CA PRO A 93 19.58 -12.94 -17.95
C PRO A 93 20.77 -11.98 -17.92
N ILE A 94 20.91 -11.26 -16.83
CA ILE A 94 22.07 -10.40 -16.56
C ILE A 94 22.79 -10.87 -15.30
N ASP A 95 24.10 -10.65 -15.28
CA ASP A 95 24.94 -10.98 -14.13
C ASP A 95 24.78 -9.95 -12.98
N ALA A 96 25.29 -10.30 -11.80
CA ALA A 96 25.18 -9.45 -10.61
C ALA A 96 25.87 -8.10 -10.77
N LYS A 97 26.97 -8.03 -11.49
CA LYS A 97 27.73 -6.79 -11.73
C LYS A 97 26.90 -5.80 -12.55
N GLU A 98 26.30 -6.28 -13.63
CA GLU A 98 25.44 -5.46 -14.50
C GLU A 98 24.15 -5.06 -13.77
N ALA A 99 23.50 -5.99 -13.06
CA ALA A 99 22.30 -5.68 -12.28
C ALA A 99 22.57 -4.62 -11.19
N MET A 100 23.65 -4.74 -10.43
CA MET A 100 24.06 -3.74 -9.45
C MET A 100 24.42 -2.39 -10.10
N ARG A 101 25.05 -2.41 -11.28
CA ARG A 101 25.35 -1.18 -12.04
C ARG A 101 24.06 -0.44 -12.39
N ARG A 102 23.04 -1.14 -12.91
CA ARG A 102 21.73 -0.56 -13.24
C ARG A 102 21.02 0.02 -12.00
N VAL A 103 21.02 -0.69 -10.89
CA VAL A 103 20.45 -0.20 -9.62
C VAL A 103 21.12 1.11 -9.18
N ARG A 104 22.44 1.19 -9.26
CA ARG A 104 23.19 2.41 -8.91
C ARG A 104 22.85 3.57 -9.84
N GLN A 105 22.81 3.34 -11.15
CA GLN A 105 22.44 4.37 -12.13
C GLN A 105 21.02 4.91 -11.90
N ILE A 106 20.05 4.02 -11.61
CA ILE A 106 18.68 4.44 -11.31
C ILE A 106 18.65 5.27 -10.02
N ARG A 107 19.38 4.84 -8.99
CA ARG A 107 19.48 5.61 -7.73
C ARG A 107 20.11 7.00 -7.96
N GLU A 108 21.17 7.08 -8.75
CA GLU A 108 21.81 8.35 -9.14
C GLU A 108 20.80 9.25 -9.88
N GLY A 109 20.08 8.71 -10.88
CA GLY A 109 19.04 9.45 -11.59
C GLY A 109 17.87 9.92 -10.71
N LEU A 110 17.47 9.13 -9.70
CA LEU A 110 16.51 9.56 -8.70
C LEU A 110 17.06 10.71 -7.84
N SER A 111 18.32 10.61 -7.42
CA SER A 111 19.01 11.66 -6.66
C SER A 111 19.13 12.97 -7.46
N GLU A 112 19.42 12.90 -8.75
CA GLU A 112 19.48 14.07 -9.63
C GLU A 112 18.12 14.71 -9.87
N SER A 113 17.08 13.89 -10.06
CA SER A 113 15.73 14.36 -10.42
C SER A 113 14.93 14.87 -9.22
N ILE A 114 15.05 14.20 -8.07
CA ILE A 114 14.23 14.46 -6.88
C ILE A 114 15.05 15.13 -5.77
N GLY A 115 16.38 15.00 -5.84
CA GLY A 115 17.31 15.45 -4.78
C GLY A 115 17.42 14.45 -3.65
N ASN A 116 18.65 14.19 -3.22
CA ASN A 116 18.97 13.21 -2.17
C ASN A 116 18.44 11.79 -2.46
N ASP A 117 18.62 10.88 -1.52
CA ASP A 117 18.04 9.53 -1.58
C ASP A 117 16.52 9.59 -1.28
N ALA A 118 15.74 9.95 -2.28
CA ALA A 118 14.28 10.03 -2.22
C ALA A 118 13.64 9.44 -3.49
N PHE A 119 12.36 9.13 -3.42
CA PHE A 119 11.56 8.63 -4.55
C PHE A 119 10.14 9.21 -4.49
N PRO A 120 9.41 9.23 -5.62
CA PRO A 120 8.03 9.68 -5.65
C PRO A 120 7.15 8.81 -4.74
N ASN A 121 6.33 9.44 -3.91
CA ASN A 121 5.55 8.74 -2.88
C ASN A 121 4.25 8.14 -3.43
N TRP A 122 4.35 7.39 -4.54
CA TRP A 122 3.21 6.68 -5.10
C TRP A 122 2.50 5.83 -4.05
N ILE A 123 1.21 5.68 -4.21
CA ILE A 123 0.46 4.67 -3.47
C ILE A 123 0.53 3.37 -4.26
N GLY A 124 1.08 2.34 -3.63
CA GLY A 124 1.43 1.08 -4.30
C GLY A 124 0.24 0.20 -4.68
N PRO A 125 0.45 -0.79 -5.56
CA PRO A 125 -0.58 -1.70 -6.08
C PRO A 125 -1.41 -2.40 -5.00
N GLN A 126 -0.83 -2.65 -3.82
CA GLN A 126 -1.52 -3.28 -2.70
C GLN A 126 -2.79 -2.51 -2.25
N ARG A 127 -2.82 -1.17 -2.48
CA ARG A 127 -4.00 -0.34 -2.19
C ARG A 127 -5.15 -0.63 -3.14
N PHE A 128 -4.84 -1.04 -4.34
CA PHE A 128 -5.80 -1.24 -5.43
C PHE A 128 -6.20 -2.70 -5.62
N GLY A 129 -5.49 -3.63 -4.96
CA GLY A 129 -5.63 -5.09 -5.12
C GLY A 129 -4.53 -5.64 -6.03
N SER A 130 -3.49 -6.29 -5.44
CA SER A 130 -2.29 -6.71 -6.18
C SER A 130 -2.59 -7.72 -7.30
N THR A 131 -3.46 -8.69 -7.01
CA THR A 131 -3.84 -9.73 -7.99
C THR A 131 -5.03 -9.30 -8.84
N ARG A 132 -5.92 -8.49 -8.27
CA ARG A 132 -7.17 -8.04 -8.90
C ARG A 132 -7.45 -6.59 -8.51
N PRO A 133 -7.06 -5.61 -9.35
CA PRO A 133 -7.13 -4.18 -9.00
C PRO A 133 -8.53 -3.59 -9.13
N VAL A 134 -9.51 -4.14 -8.44
CA VAL A 134 -10.92 -3.74 -8.49
C VAL A 134 -11.34 -2.76 -7.40
N THR A 135 -10.50 -2.61 -6.36
CA THR A 135 -10.83 -1.83 -5.16
C THR A 135 -11.32 -0.40 -5.48
N PRO A 136 -10.69 0.37 -6.41
CA PRO A 136 -11.19 1.70 -6.75
C PRO A 136 -12.55 1.68 -7.45
N ARG A 137 -12.83 0.67 -8.28
CA ARG A 137 -14.13 0.56 -8.96
C ARG A 137 -15.25 0.32 -7.97
N VAL A 138 -15.03 -0.61 -7.02
CA VAL A 138 -15.99 -0.85 -5.93
C VAL A 138 -16.17 0.41 -5.08
N GLY A 139 -15.06 1.08 -4.72
CA GLY A 139 -15.09 2.31 -3.94
C GLY A 139 -15.85 3.44 -4.65
N MET A 140 -15.73 3.54 -5.98
CA MET A 140 -16.47 4.51 -6.79
C MET A 140 -17.98 4.24 -6.74
N SER A 141 -18.41 3.00 -7.02
CA SER A 141 -19.83 2.62 -6.91
C SER A 141 -20.40 2.94 -5.51
N VAL A 142 -19.61 2.72 -4.44
CA VAL A 142 -20.04 3.07 -3.07
C VAL A 142 -20.21 4.58 -2.89
N LEU A 143 -19.31 5.40 -3.46
CA LEU A 143 -19.41 6.87 -3.40
C LEU A 143 -20.59 7.41 -4.21
N GLU A 144 -20.96 6.74 -5.27
CA GLU A 144 -22.13 7.03 -6.12
C GLU A 144 -23.46 6.53 -5.51
N GLY A 145 -23.40 5.76 -4.39
CA GLY A 145 -24.57 5.12 -3.79
C GLY A 145 -25.08 3.89 -4.55
N ASP A 146 -24.34 3.44 -5.55
CA ASP A 146 -24.62 2.25 -6.35
C ASP A 146 -24.08 0.99 -5.66
N PHE A 147 -24.84 0.48 -4.70
CA PHE A 147 -24.44 -0.75 -3.97
C PHE A 147 -24.62 -2.02 -4.79
N GLU A 148 -25.50 -2.03 -5.79
CA GLU A 148 -25.59 -3.14 -6.73
C GLU A 148 -24.32 -3.22 -7.55
N GLY A 149 -23.90 -2.13 -8.19
CA GLY A 149 -22.64 -2.07 -8.94
C GLY A 149 -21.42 -2.33 -8.05
N ALA A 150 -21.44 -1.91 -6.78
CA ALA A 150 -20.35 -2.21 -5.84
C ALA A 150 -20.21 -3.72 -5.60
N VAL A 151 -21.31 -4.44 -5.39
CA VAL A 151 -21.32 -5.90 -5.19
C VAL A 151 -20.95 -6.61 -6.49
N ASP A 152 -21.52 -6.21 -7.62
CA ASP A 152 -21.21 -6.76 -8.94
C ASP A 152 -19.73 -6.61 -9.29
N ASN A 153 -19.16 -5.44 -9.08
CA ASN A 153 -17.74 -5.19 -9.30
C ASN A 153 -16.86 -6.04 -8.36
N TYR A 154 -17.28 -6.20 -7.09
CA TYR A 154 -16.51 -6.97 -6.14
C TYR A 154 -16.53 -8.47 -6.45
N ILE A 155 -17.67 -9.03 -6.79
CA ILE A 155 -17.83 -10.45 -7.07
C ILE A 155 -17.34 -10.78 -8.49
N GLY A 156 -17.77 -10.03 -9.51
CA GLY A 156 -17.71 -10.42 -10.90
C GLY A 156 -16.52 -9.90 -11.71
N LEU A 157 -15.77 -8.88 -11.26
CA LEU A 157 -14.61 -8.43 -12.04
C LEU A 157 -13.47 -9.46 -11.98
N GLU A 158 -13.04 -9.90 -13.13
CA GLU A 158 -12.00 -10.91 -13.31
C GLU A 158 -10.59 -10.29 -13.32
N SER A 159 -9.59 -11.15 -13.09
CA SER A 159 -8.19 -10.86 -13.38
C SER A 159 -7.52 -12.11 -13.94
N ILE A 160 -6.73 -11.94 -14.99
CA ILE A 160 -5.92 -13.02 -15.58
C ILE A 160 -4.89 -13.60 -14.59
N ARG A 161 -4.68 -12.92 -13.46
CA ARG A 161 -3.73 -13.34 -12.40
C ARG A 161 -4.39 -14.20 -11.32
N GLU A 162 -5.69 -14.37 -11.36
CA GLU A 162 -6.39 -15.28 -10.47
C GLU A 162 -6.33 -16.71 -11.00
N ALA A 163 -6.47 -17.69 -10.10
CA ALA A 163 -6.62 -19.09 -10.50
C ALA A 163 -7.88 -19.27 -11.36
N GLU A 164 -7.82 -20.18 -12.32
CA GLU A 164 -8.88 -20.46 -13.29
C GLU A 164 -10.26 -20.67 -12.65
N GLU A 165 -10.32 -21.42 -11.55
CA GLU A 165 -11.57 -21.63 -10.80
C GLU A 165 -12.19 -20.32 -10.28
N SER A 166 -11.36 -19.33 -9.92
CA SER A 166 -11.86 -18.00 -9.52
C SER A 166 -12.36 -17.20 -10.72
N GLN A 167 -11.69 -17.31 -11.85
CA GLN A 167 -12.11 -16.64 -13.09
C GLN A 167 -13.46 -17.21 -13.56
N LEU A 168 -13.63 -18.54 -13.57
CA LEU A 168 -14.89 -19.19 -13.92
C LEU A 168 -16.05 -18.77 -12.99
N PHE A 169 -15.81 -18.73 -11.69
CA PHE A 169 -16.78 -18.23 -10.72
C PHE A 169 -17.22 -16.78 -11.04
N ARG A 170 -16.26 -15.88 -11.35
CA ARG A 170 -16.54 -14.48 -11.65
C ARG A 170 -17.28 -14.29 -12.97
N SER A 171 -16.90 -15.05 -14.00
CA SER A 171 -17.60 -15.07 -15.29
C SER A 171 -19.05 -15.49 -15.13
N SER A 172 -19.30 -16.57 -14.38
CA SER A 172 -20.65 -17.04 -14.10
C SER A 172 -21.52 -15.97 -13.41
N TRP A 173 -20.97 -15.27 -12.39
CA TRP A 173 -21.68 -14.16 -11.75
C TRP A 173 -21.99 -13.05 -12.75
N ARG A 174 -21.07 -12.66 -13.61
CA ARG A 174 -21.28 -11.59 -14.60
C ARG A 174 -22.34 -11.93 -15.63
N GLU A 175 -22.42 -13.19 -16.05
CA GLU A 175 -23.35 -13.64 -17.09
C GLU A 175 -24.75 -13.83 -16.54
N HIS A 176 -24.88 -14.44 -15.37
CA HIS A 176 -26.18 -14.89 -14.88
C HIS A 176 -26.69 -14.11 -13.68
N LYS A 177 -25.82 -13.51 -12.88
CA LYS A 177 -26.15 -12.86 -11.58
C LYS A 177 -27.03 -13.76 -10.69
N ASP A 178 -26.85 -15.07 -10.80
CA ASP A 178 -27.60 -16.06 -10.03
C ASP A 178 -26.80 -16.44 -8.77
N PRO A 179 -27.30 -16.09 -7.56
CA PRO A 179 -26.63 -16.41 -6.31
C PRO A 179 -26.51 -17.92 -6.04
N GLU A 180 -27.51 -18.73 -6.42
CA GLU A 180 -27.48 -20.17 -6.17
C GLU A 180 -26.46 -20.89 -7.04
N GLU A 181 -26.42 -20.55 -8.32
CA GLU A 181 -25.48 -21.11 -9.28
C GLU A 181 -24.05 -20.67 -8.95
N SER A 182 -23.86 -19.36 -8.69
CA SER A 182 -22.55 -18.82 -8.36
C SER A 182 -21.96 -19.40 -7.07
N LEU A 183 -22.80 -19.68 -6.07
CA LEU A 183 -22.33 -20.27 -4.81
C LEU A 183 -21.76 -21.70 -5.01
N LYS A 184 -22.32 -22.46 -5.95
CA LYS A 184 -21.82 -23.82 -6.29
C LYS A 184 -20.43 -23.79 -6.91
N LEU A 185 -20.09 -22.70 -7.61
CA LEU A 185 -18.81 -22.49 -8.28
C LEU A 185 -17.79 -21.76 -7.41
N ALA A 186 -18.22 -21.16 -6.30
CA ALA A 186 -17.38 -20.32 -5.47
C ALA A 186 -16.27 -21.10 -4.75
N PRO A 187 -14.97 -20.85 -5.00
CA PRO A 187 -13.90 -21.46 -4.23
C PRO A 187 -13.96 -21.06 -2.75
N GLU A 188 -13.75 -21.99 -1.83
CA GLU A 188 -13.84 -21.76 -0.37
C GLU A 188 -12.98 -20.58 0.13
N ARG A 189 -11.87 -20.28 -0.55
CA ARG A 189 -10.99 -19.17 -0.21
C ARG A 189 -11.60 -17.79 -0.45
N LEU A 190 -12.66 -17.68 -1.26
CA LEU A 190 -13.39 -16.45 -1.57
C LEU A 190 -14.48 -16.13 -0.52
N GLY A 191 -14.13 -16.24 0.75
CA GLY A 191 -15.09 -16.12 1.86
C GLY A 191 -15.87 -14.81 1.93
N TYR A 192 -15.34 -13.72 1.41
CA TYR A 192 -16.06 -12.44 1.35
C TYR A 192 -17.12 -12.44 0.27
N GLU A 193 -16.78 -12.92 -0.92
CA GLU A 193 -17.72 -13.09 -2.04
C GLU A 193 -18.85 -14.05 -1.64
N ILE A 194 -18.50 -15.18 -1.04
CA ILE A 194 -19.48 -16.16 -0.51
C ILE A 194 -20.43 -15.49 0.49
N SER A 195 -19.91 -14.70 1.43
CA SER A 195 -20.75 -14.02 2.44
C SER A 195 -21.73 -13.01 1.81
N MET A 196 -21.33 -12.33 0.73
CA MET A 196 -22.22 -11.43 -0.03
C MET A 196 -23.32 -12.21 -0.73
N ILE A 197 -22.98 -13.31 -1.42
CA ILE A 197 -23.92 -14.15 -2.16
C ILE A 197 -24.92 -14.81 -1.20
N GLU A 198 -24.46 -15.36 -0.08
CA GLU A 198 -25.34 -15.93 0.97
C GLU A 198 -26.31 -14.89 1.55
N HIS A 199 -25.89 -13.64 1.63
CA HIS A 199 -26.79 -12.56 2.05
C HIS A 199 -27.89 -12.32 1.00
N LEU A 200 -27.52 -12.26 -0.29
CA LEU A 200 -28.46 -12.06 -1.39
C LEU A 200 -29.43 -13.24 -1.56
N LEU A 201 -29.02 -14.47 -1.26
CA LEU A 201 -29.93 -15.62 -1.20
C LEU A 201 -30.99 -15.47 -0.12
N LYS A 202 -30.62 -14.97 1.04
CA LYS A 202 -31.55 -14.75 2.16
C LYS A 202 -32.43 -13.53 1.98
N LYS A 203 -31.91 -12.50 1.32
CA LYS A 203 -32.57 -11.20 1.08
C LYS A 203 -32.28 -10.73 -0.33
N PRO A 204 -33.04 -11.24 -1.33
CA PRO A 204 -32.87 -10.82 -2.73
C PRO A 204 -33.00 -9.30 -2.90
N GLY A 205 -32.06 -8.70 -3.62
CA GLY A 205 -32.02 -7.25 -3.87
C GLY A 205 -31.43 -6.39 -2.74
N ASP A 206 -31.09 -6.94 -1.57
CA ASP A 206 -30.45 -6.19 -0.49
C ASP A 206 -28.92 -6.08 -0.71
N PHE A 207 -28.51 -5.38 -1.76
CA PHE A 207 -27.09 -5.16 -2.09
C PHE A 207 -26.36 -4.34 -1.04
N LEU A 208 -27.02 -3.38 -0.40
CA LEU A 208 -26.45 -2.65 0.73
C LEU A 208 -26.12 -3.58 1.89
N GLY A 209 -27.06 -4.48 2.23
CA GLY A 209 -26.82 -5.50 3.24
C GLY A 209 -25.70 -6.46 2.86
N ALA A 210 -25.65 -6.91 1.61
CA ALA A 210 -24.57 -7.75 1.07
C ALA A 210 -23.21 -7.05 1.19
N PHE A 211 -23.08 -5.79 0.79
CA PHE A 211 -21.85 -5.01 0.97
C PHE A 211 -21.46 -4.86 2.44
N LYS A 212 -22.42 -4.70 3.34
CA LYS A 212 -22.18 -4.60 4.80
C LYS A 212 -21.67 -5.91 5.44
N THR A 213 -21.73 -7.06 4.76
CA THR A 213 -21.12 -8.31 5.25
C THR A 213 -19.59 -8.23 5.28
N LEU A 214 -19.00 -7.38 4.43
CA LEU A 214 -17.55 -7.15 4.42
C LEU A 214 -17.07 -6.52 5.74
N PRO A 215 -15.85 -6.84 6.20
CA PRO A 215 -15.24 -6.15 7.33
C PRO A 215 -15.18 -4.63 7.12
N ASN A 216 -15.42 -3.85 8.19
CA ASN A 216 -15.39 -2.39 8.13
C ASN A 216 -14.09 -1.82 7.56
N SER A 217 -12.95 -2.45 7.87
CA SER A 217 -11.64 -2.05 7.34
C SER A 217 -11.53 -2.25 5.83
N LEU A 218 -12.16 -3.29 5.28
CA LEU A 218 -12.16 -3.56 3.85
C LEU A 218 -13.08 -2.58 3.12
N GLN A 219 -14.27 -2.30 3.67
CA GLN A 219 -15.16 -1.28 3.12
C GLN A 219 -14.49 0.10 3.06
N LEU A 220 -13.78 0.48 4.14
CA LEU A 220 -13.04 1.74 4.19
C LEU A 220 -11.85 1.76 3.21
N LEU A 221 -11.18 0.61 3.02
CA LEU A 221 -10.10 0.47 2.04
C LEU A 221 -10.58 0.81 0.62
N MET A 222 -11.79 0.40 0.25
CA MET A 222 -12.37 0.67 -1.09
C MET A 222 -12.53 2.16 -1.34
N VAL A 223 -13.14 2.90 -0.42
CA VAL A 223 -13.29 4.36 -0.55
C VAL A 223 -11.93 5.07 -0.54
N HIS A 224 -11.03 4.68 0.36
CA HIS A 224 -9.68 5.27 0.40
C HIS A 224 -8.83 4.92 -0.84
N SER A 225 -9.13 3.83 -1.55
CA SER A 225 -8.43 3.52 -2.81
C SER A 225 -8.77 4.50 -3.93
N VAL A 226 -10.00 5.02 -3.94
CA VAL A 226 -10.43 6.06 -4.88
C VAL A 226 -9.63 7.35 -4.65
N GLN A 227 -9.47 7.79 -3.39
CA GLN A 227 -8.60 8.92 -3.05
C GLN A 227 -7.14 8.67 -3.49
N SER A 228 -6.69 7.43 -3.32
CA SER A 228 -5.33 7.02 -3.67
C SER A 228 -5.09 7.06 -5.19
N LEU A 229 -6.10 6.74 -5.98
CA LEU A 229 -6.05 6.83 -7.44
C LEU A 229 -5.89 8.30 -7.88
N ALA A 230 -6.71 9.20 -7.33
CA ALA A 230 -6.60 10.63 -7.59
C ALA A 230 -5.23 11.19 -7.20
N PHE A 231 -4.70 10.81 -6.04
CA PHE A 231 -3.35 11.22 -5.62
C PHE A 231 -2.29 10.75 -6.63
N ASN A 232 -2.34 9.50 -7.08
CA ASN A 232 -1.36 8.99 -8.05
C ASN A 232 -1.47 9.74 -9.39
N HIS A 233 -2.68 10.01 -9.88
CA HIS A 233 -2.87 10.82 -11.10
C HIS A 233 -2.35 12.25 -10.91
N SER A 234 -2.64 12.88 -9.77
CA SER A 234 -2.14 14.23 -9.47
C SER A 234 -0.61 14.28 -9.39
N LEU A 235 0.01 13.24 -8.83
CA LEU A 235 1.47 13.11 -8.77
C LEU A 235 2.07 12.94 -10.17
N SER A 236 1.42 12.14 -11.04
CA SER A 236 1.82 12.02 -12.47
C SER A 236 1.73 13.37 -13.18
N GLU A 237 0.60 14.05 -13.09
CA GLU A 237 0.41 15.37 -13.71
C GLU A 237 1.46 16.39 -13.26
N ARG A 238 1.81 16.35 -11.97
CA ARG A 238 2.85 17.21 -11.42
C ARG A 238 4.22 16.94 -12.03
N ILE A 239 4.60 15.66 -12.15
CA ILE A 239 5.86 15.24 -12.77
C ILE A 239 5.87 15.64 -14.25
N ASP A 240 4.80 15.35 -14.98
CA ASP A 240 4.66 15.66 -16.41
C ASP A 240 4.69 17.16 -16.68
N SER A 241 4.27 17.98 -15.71
CA SER A 241 4.33 19.44 -15.76
C SER A 241 5.71 20.00 -15.39
N GLY A 242 6.69 19.17 -15.07
CA GLY A 242 8.04 19.58 -14.66
C GLY A 242 8.14 20.24 -13.29
N LEU A 243 7.09 20.08 -12.43
CA LEU A 243 7.08 20.63 -11.09
C LEU A 243 7.87 19.73 -10.13
N SER A 244 8.74 20.31 -9.31
CA SER A 244 9.56 19.59 -8.34
C SER A 244 8.70 18.90 -7.27
N LEU A 245 9.14 17.71 -6.82
CA LEU A 245 8.50 16.95 -5.73
C LEU A 245 9.01 17.38 -4.34
N ILE A 246 10.13 18.09 -4.27
CA ILE A 246 10.77 18.49 -3.01
C ILE A 246 10.89 19.99 -2.87
N GLU A 247 11.07 20.72 -3.97
CA GLU A 247 11.16 22.17 -3.96
C GLU A 247 9.77 22.77 -4.21
N PRO A 248 9.20 23.52 -3.26
CA PRO A 248 7.87 24.09 -3.44
C PRO A 248 7.85 25.22 -4.45
N SER A 249 6.77 25.30 -5.18
CA SER A 249 6.38 26.40 -6.07
C SER A 249 5.27 27.23 -5.43
N GLU A 250 5.01 28.41 -5.96
CA GLU A 250 3.85 29.22 -5.56
C GLU A 250 2.55 28.41 -5.76
N GLY A 251 1.65 28.51 -4.81
CA GLY A 251 0.41 27.73 -4.78
C GLY A 251 0.53 26.33 -4.15
N ASP A 252 1.73 25.84 -3.87
CA ASP A 252 1.88 24.56 -3.17
C ASP A 252 1.40 24.61 -1.71
N LEU A 253 1.00 23.46 -1.19
CA LEU A 253 0.78 23.24 0.23
C LEU A 253 1.93 22.45 0.83
N VAL A 254 2.59 23.02 1.82
CA VAL A 254 3.67 22.37 2.56
C VAL A 254 3.25 22.04 3.98
N ALA A 255 3.78 20.95 4.51
CA ALA A 255 3.48 20.50 5.88
C ALA A 255 4.77 20.24 6.67
N PRO A 256 4.78 20.51 8.00
CA PRO A 256 5.89 20.13 8.86
C PRO A 256 6.07 18.61 8.95
N ILE A 257 7.33 18.18 9.05
CA ILE A 257 7.68 16.77 9.31
C ILE A 257 7.86 16.61 10.83
N LEU A 258 7.11 15.68 11.41
CA LEU A 258 7.21 15.33 12.82
C LEU A 258 8.44 14.45 13.08
N ALA A 259 8.85 14.34 14.34
CA ALA A 259 10.01 13.53 14.74
C ALA A 259 9.96 12.05 14.30
N ASN A 260 8.76 11.50 14.15
CA ASN A 260 8.53 10.13 13.64
C ASN A 260 8.45 10.05 12.11
N GLY A 261 8.81 11.11 11.38
CA GLY A 261 8.77 11.18 9.91
C GLY A 261 7.38 11.37 9.28
N ARG A 262 6.31 11.45 10.08
CA ARG A 262 4.96 11.77 9.60
C ARG A 262 4.81 13.27 9.36
N ILE A 263 3.87 13.64 8.48
CA ILE A 263 3.53 15.04 8.25
C ILE A 263 2.45 15.52 9.23
N ASP A 264 2.56 16.77 9.67
CA ASP A 264 1.53 17.44 10.48
C ASP A 264 0.55 18.18 9.54
N VAL A 265 -0.50 17.48 9.14
CA VAL A 265 -1.54 18.06 8.26
C VAL A 265 -2.36 19.16 8.93
N GLY A 266 -2.31 19.28 10.26
CA GLY A 266 -2.96 20.37 11.00
C GLY A 266 -2.20 21.70 10.93
N LYS A 267 -0.95 21.69 10.45
CA LYS A 267 -0.07 22.88 10.38
C LYS A 267 0.45 23.14 8.97
N MET A 268 -0.37 22.85 7.97
CA MET A 268 -0.04 23.15 6.58
C MET A 268 0.00 24.66 6.32
N ALA A 269 0.82 25.05 5.35
CA ALA A 269 0.89 26.42 4.87
C ALA A 269 0.85 26.46 3.35
N MET A 270 0.06 27.39 2.80
CA MET A 270 0.07 27.74 1.39
C MET A 270 1.35 28.53 1.08
N VAL A 271 2.01 28.16 -0.02
CA VAL A 271 3.20 28.84 -0.51
C VAL A 271 2.77 30.03 -1.36
N SER A 272 3.20 31.20 -0.95
CA SER A 272 2.96 32.48 -1.62
C SER A 272 4.29 33.15 -2.01
N PRO A 273 4.31 34.16 -2.88
CA PRO A 273 5.53 34.93 -3.19
C PRO A 273 6.27 35.40 -1.96
N SER A 274 5.56 35.82 -0.92
CA SER A 274 6.14 36.40 0.31
C SER A 274 6.84 35.34 1.21
N ASN A 275 6.47 34.05 1.13
CA ASN A 275 7.05 33.01 1.98
C ASN A 275 7.83 31.94 1.20
N LEU A 276 7.84 31.97 -0.13
CA LEU A 276 8.44 30.97 -1.02
C LEU A 276 9.87 30.59 -0.62
N GLN A 277 10.73 31.59 -0.47
CA GLN A 277 12.15 31.37 -0.14
C GLN A 277 12.31 30.67 1.24
N ARG A 278 11.48 31.08 2.21
CA ARG A 278 11.48 30.46 3.53
C ARG A 278 10.98 29.01 3.46
N CYS A 279 9.95 28.73 2.65
CA CYS A 279 9.44 27.37 2.45
C CYS A 279 10.49 26.50 1.76
N ARG A 280 11.13 26.95 0.70
CA ARG A 280 12.23 26.27 0.02
C ARG A 280 13.36 25.90 0.97
N ARG A 281 13.85 26.90 1.75
CA ARG A 281 14.89 26.66 2.74
C ARG A 281 14.49 25.59 3.77
N ASN A 282 13.25 25.62 4.25
CA ASN A 282 12.80 24.63 5.25
C ASN A 282 12.56 23.23 4.62
N CYS A 283 12.15 23.14 3.37
CA CYS A 283 12.09 21.86 2.64
C CYS A 283 13.52 21.29 2.48
N ASN A 284 14.49 22.08 2.06
CA ASN A 284 15.88 21.64 1.94
C ASN A 284 16.51 21.21 3.28
N LEU A 285 16.06 21.79 4.40
CA LEU A 285 16.46 21.38 5.74
C LEU A 285 15.68 20.16 6.28
N GLY A 286 14.76 19.57 5.49
CA GLY A 286 13.93 18.45 5.91
C GLY A 286 12.94 18.79 7.04
N ARG A 287 12.58 20.05 7.22
CA ARG A 287 11.60 20.51 8.22
C ARG A 287 10.19 20.58 7.67
N LEU A 288 10.07 20.87 6.40
CA LEU A 288 8.82 20.89 5.63
C LEU A 288 8.91 19.91 4.47
N VAL A 289 7.75 19.50 3.96
CA VAL A 289 7.62 18.68 2.74
C VAL A 289 6.48 19.21 1.88
N VAL A 290 6.66 19.15 0.57
CA VAL A 290 5.60 19.43 -0.40
C VAL A 290 4.59 18.30 -0.38
N THR A 291 3.28 18.64 -0.40
CA THR A 291 2.21 17.67 -0.27
C THR A 291 1.27 17.69 -1.46
N GLY A 292 0.65 16.55 -1.76
CA GLY A 292 -0.43 16.38 -2.72
C GLY A 292 -1.73 15.97 -2.04
N THR A 293 -2.85 16.21 -2.69
CA THR A 293 -4.18 15.95 -2.15
C THR A 293 -4.55 14.46 -2.16
N LEU A 294 -5.17 14.01 -1.08
CA LEU A 294 -6.04 12.83 -1.01
C LEU A 294 -7.46 13.38 -0.88
N PRO A 295 -8.21 13.52 -1.99
CA PRO A 295 -9.43 14.32 -2.00
C PRO A 295 -10.52 13.77 -1.09
N GLY A 296 -11.42 14.64 -0.64
CA GLY A 296 -12.54 14.37 0.23
C GLY A 296 -13.42 15.60 0.33
N ARG A 297 -14.45 15.53 1.16
CA ARG A 297 -15.47 16.59 1.27
C ARG A 297 -14.88 17.98 1.64
N ASP A 298 -13.87 17.99 2.51
CA ASP A 298 -13.31 19.23 3.07
C ASP A 298 -11.85 19.43 2.61
N SER A 299 -11.48 18.91 1.42
CA SER A 299 -10.10 18.95 0.94
C SER A 299 -9.63 20.34 0.60
N LEU A 300 -8.50 20.72 1.16
CA LEU A 300 -7.75 21.87 0.73
C LEU A 300 -6.89 21.51 -0.49
N LEU A 301 -7.14 22.13 -1.63
CA LEU A 301 -6.36 21.95 -2.85
C LEU A 301 -5.25 23.00 -2.93
N ALA A 302 -4.19 22.67 -3.63
CA ALA A 302 -3.15 23.62 -4.03
C ALA A 302 -3.73 24.64 -5.03
N GLU A 303 -3.03 25.74 -5.22
CA GLU A 303 -3.37 26.82 -6.15
C GLU A 303 -2.38 26.85 -7.31
N GLU A 304 -2.54 27.77 -8.22
CA GLU A 304 -1.67 28.00 -9.38
C GLU A 304 -1.34 26.71 -10.15
N ALA A 305 -0.12 26.54 -10.65
CA ALA A 305 0.33 25.38 -11.39
C ALA A 305 0.25 24.05 -10.58
N PRO A 306 0.64 23.98 -9.29
CA PRO A 306 0.40 22.83 -8.44
C PRO A 306 -1.08 22.45 -8.34
N GLY A 307 -1.96 23.45 -8.18
CA GLY A 307 -3.40 23.22 -8.13
C GLY A 307 -4.00 22.75 -9.45
N GLN A 308 -3.45 23.18 -10.58
CA GLN A 308 -3.85 22.66 -11.89
C GLN A 308 -3.50 21.17 -12.02
N ALA A 309 -2.32 20.74 -11.57
CA ALA A 309 -1.92 19.34 -11.57
C ALA A 309 -2.84 18.49 -10.66
N GLU A 310 -3.21 19.00 -9.48
CA GLU A 310 -4.16 18.31 -8.59
C GLU A 310 -5.55 18.16 -9.24
N ARG A 311 -6.10 19.22 -9.80
CA ARG A 311 -7.40 19.19 -10.48
C ARG A 311 -7.40 18.22 -11.66
N LYS A 312 -6.37 18.27 -12.53
CA LYS A 312 -6.25 17.31 -13.65
C LYS A 312 -6.20 15.87 -13.18
N GLY A 313 -5.49 15.60 -12.08
CA GLY A 313 -5.42 14.26 -11.50
C GLY A 313 -6.76 13.78 -10.94
N ILE A 314 -7.53 14.67 -10.30
CA ILE A 314 -8.90 14.42 -9.83
C ILE A 314 -9.81 14.12 -11.01
N ASP A 315 -9.73 14.92 -12.09
CA ASP A 315 -10.52 14.75 -13.32
C ASP A 315 -10.19 13.39 -14.01
N LYS A 316 -8.91 13.04 -14.14
CA LYS A 316 -8.50 11.74 -14.68
C LYS A 316 -9.03 10.57 -13.86
N ALA A 317 -9.16 10.73 -12.55
CA ALA A 317 -9.79 9.75 -11.67
C ALA A 317 -11.34 9.78 -11.75
N ARG A 318 -11.95 10.69 -12.52
CA ARG A 318 -13.41 10.92 -12.64
C ARG A 318 -14.08 11.29 -11.31
N LEU A 319 -13.43 12.15 -10.52
CA LEU A 319 -13.85 12.49 -9.16
C LEU A 319 -14.29 13.94 -8.98
N SER A 320 -14.34 14.73 -10.05
CA SER A 320 -14.67 16.16 -9.99
C SER A 320 -16.07 16.44 -9.47
N GLU A 321 -17.02 15.53 -9.77
CA GLU A 321 -18.45 15.66 -9.38
C GLU A 321 -18.82 14.71 -8.21
N VAL A 322 -17.85 14.00 -7.62
CA VAL A 322 -18.15 13.03 -6.57
C VAL A 322 -18.41 13.70 -5.22
N GLU A 323 -19.58 13.45 -4.67
CA GLU A 323 -19.84 13.73 -3.25
C GLU A 323 -19.10 12.69 -2.39
N TRP A 324 -18.20 13.16 -1.52
CA TRP A 324 -17.43 12.28 -0.62
C TRP A 324 -18.23 11.87 0.62
N ALA A 325 -19.55 11.92 0.54
CA ALA A 325 -20.48 11.52 1.59
C ALA A 325 -21.19 10.23 1.21
N VAL A 326 -21.08 9.21 2.05
CA VAL A 326 -21.80 7.93 1.90
C VAL A 326 -22.93 7.92 2.92
N ARG A 327 -24.14 8.31 2.48
CA ARG A 327 -25.31 8.51 3.36
C ARG A 327 -25.74 7.20 4.06
N GLU A 328 -25.73 6.09 3.33
CA GLU A 328 -26.13 4.76 3.80
C GLU A 328 -25.14 4.15 4.80
N ILE A 329 -23.88 4.60 4.74
CA ILE A 329 -22.81 4.16 5.63
C ILE A 329 -21.94 5.36 6.02
N PRO A 330 -22.41 6.25 6.93
CA PRO A 330 -21.76 7.53 7.25
C PRO A 330 -20.27 7.44 7.64
N ARG A 331 -19.84 6.31 8.23
CA ARG A 331 -18.45 6.06 8.60
C ARG A 331 -17.49 5.94 7.39
N LEU A 332 -18.02 5.79 6.17
CA LEU A 332 -17.25 5.77 4.93
C LEU A 332 -17.09 7.17 4.31
N THR A 333 -17.81 8.17 4.84
CA THR A 333 -17.62 9.57 4.47
C THR A 333 -16.21 10.00 4.82
N THR A 334 -15.52 10.63 3.88
CA THR A 334 -14.14 11.09 4.09
C THR A 334 -14.00 12.59 3.90
N SER A 335 -13.32 13.25 4.84
CA SER A 335 -13.00 14.68 4.76
C SER A 335 -11.85 14.99 3.80
N GLY A 336 -11.09 13.97 3.44
CA GLY A 336 -9.84 14.16 2.72
C GLY A 336 -8.65 14.46 3.63
N THR A 337 -7.47 14.46 3.05
CA THR A 337 -6.21 14.79 3.72
C THR A 337 -5.12 15.08 2.68
N ARG A 338 -3.88 15.24 3.14
CA ARG A 338 -2.74 15.42 2.24
C ARG A 338 -1.64 14.41 2.53
N ARG A 339 -0.80 14.15 1.55
CA ARG A 339 0.31 13.20 1.60
C ARG A 339 1.57 13.83 1.01
N ALA A 340 2.73 13.58 1.61
CA ALA A 340 4.01 14.02 1.05
C ALA A 340 4.19 13.48 -0.38
N LEU A 341 4.69 14.30 -1.29
CA LEU A 341 4.90 13.94 -2.70
C LEU A 341 6.15 13.08 -2.91
N SER A 342 7.14 13.21 -2.05
CA SER A 342 8.36 12.40 -2.06
C SER A 342 8.63 11.78 -0.70
N VAL A 343 9.40 10.71 -0.68
CA VAL A 343 9.80 9.99 0.53
C VAL A 343 11.29 9.74 0.49
N PRO A 344 12.02 10.09 1.56
CA PRO A 344 13.42 9.73 1.69
C PRO A 344 13.56 8.23 2.04
N PHE A 345 14.64 7.61 1.55
CA PHE A 345 15.10 6.32 2.04
C PHE A 345 16.53 6.45 2.60
N LYS A 346 16.90 5.57 3.51
CA LYS A 346 18.18 5.61 4.21
C LYS A 346 18.83 4.23 4.22
N ASP A 347 20.11 4.20 4.59
CA ASP A 347 20.88 2.96 4.80
C ASP A 347 20.84 2.02 3.57
N PHE A 348 20.82 2.60 2.37
CA PHE A 348 20.69 1.83 1.16
C PHE A 348 21.98 1.07 0.83
N SER A 349 21.84 -0.24 0.62
CA SER A 349 22.91 -1.08 0.09
C SER A 349 22.35 -2.10 -0.89
N VAL A 350 23.17 -2.48 -1.86
CA VAL A 350 22.89 -3.56 -2.81
C VAL A 350 24.11 -4.47 -2.90
N GLU A 351 23.89 -5.76 -2.79
CA GLU A 351 24.92 -6.80 -2.89
C GLU A 351 24.38 -8.00 -3.67
N GLU A 352 25.26 -8.82 -4.21
CA GLU A 352 24.89 -10.09 -4.80
C GLU A 352 24.38 -11.04 -3.71
N ALA A 353 23.28 -11.75 -3.95
CA ALA A 353 22.76 -12.79 -3.10
C ALA A 353 23.23 -14.15 -3.60
N THR A 354 24.25 -14.72 -2.92
CA THR A 354 24.84 -16.02 -3.29
C THR A 354 24.02 -17.22 -2.77
N GLU A 355 23.21 -17.01 -1.72
CA GLU A 355 22.32 -18.04 -1.17
C GLU A 355 20.92 -17.93 -1.81
N THR A 356 20.70 -18.66 -2.88
CA THR A 356 19.38 -18.86 -3.46
C THR A 356 18.67 -20.01 -2.77
N THR A 357 18.07 -19.77 -1.62
CA THR A 357 17.13 -20.74 -1.05
C THR A 357 15.96 -20.93 -2.01
N SER A 358 15.68 -22.16 -2.35
CA SER A 358 14.59 -22.71 -3.15
C SER A 358 13.62 -21.70 -3.77
N LEU A 359 13.69 -21.55 -5.06
CA LEU A 359 12.62 -20.99 -5.86
C LEU A 359 11.33 -21.76 -5.55
N PHE A 360 10.23 -21.09 -5.39
CA PHE A 360 8.93 -21.74 -5.28
C PHE A 360 8.64 -22.51 -6.59
N SER A 361 7.83 -23.57 -6.53
CA SER A 361 7.54 -24.44 -7.66
C SER A 361 7.13 -23.69 -8.96
N ARG A 362 6.40 -22.59 -8.86
CA ARG A 362 6.05 -21.77 -10.04
C ARG A 362 7.27 -21.17 -10.79
N TRP A 363 8.43 -21.13 -10.17
CA TRP A 363 9.67 -20.64 -10.79
C TRP A 363 10.36 -21.74 -11.59
N ASP A 364 10.05 -23.01 -11.30
CA ASP A 364 10.57 -24.16 -12.03
C ASP A 364 9.91 -24.28 -13.42
N GLU A 365 8.70 -23.70 -13.57
CA GLU A 365 7.96 -23.66 -14.85
C GLU A 365 8.51 -22.59 -15.82
N GLY A 366 9.41 -21.73 -15.36
CA GLY A 366 9.95 -20.62 -16.14
C GLY A 366 9.03 -19.39 -16.19
N PRO A 367 9.47 -18.31 -16.86
CA PRO A 367 8.66 -17.11 -17.05
C PRO A 367 7.49 -17.35 -18.01
N LEU A 368 6.34 -16.76 -17.68
CA LEU A 368 5.20 -16.68 -18.61
C LEU A 368 5.42 -15.54 -19.62
N ASP A 369 4.62 -15.53 -20.69
CA ASP A 369 4.65 -14.43 -21.66
C ASP A 369 4.41 -13.08 -20.97
N GLY A 370 5.33 -12.14 -21.21
CA GLY A 370 5.31 -10.82 -20.58
C GLY A 370 5.99 -10.73 -19.21
N ASP A 371 6.36 -11.82 -18.57
CA ASP A 371 7.16 -11.80 -17.36
C ASP A 371 8.58 -11.30 -17.60
N ARG A 372 9.09 -10.48 -16.68
CA ARG A 372 10.45 -9.95 -16.74
C ARG A 372 11.32 -10.51 -15.62
N TRP A 373 11.61 -11.78 -15.73
CA TRP A 373 12.60 -12.47 -14.92
C TRP A 373 13.19 -13.65 -15.71
N HIS A 374 14.36 -14.12 -15.32
CA HIS A 374 15.00 -15.26 -15.96
C HIS A 374 15.61 -16.19 -14.90
N PRO A 375 15.42 -17.51 -14.98
CA PRO A 375 15.92 -18.46 -13.95
C PRO A 375 17.44 -18.42 -13.79
N GLU A 376 18.19 -18.09 -14.86
CA GLU A 376 19.65 -17.93 -14.85
C GLU A 376 20.09 -16.50 -14.49
N GLY A 377 19.16 -15.57 -14.30
CA GLY A 377 19.45 -14.19 -13.94
C GLY A 377 19.98 -14.06 -12.51
N ALA A 378 20.84 -13.09 -12.29
CA ALA A 378 21.44 -12.84 -10.97
C ALA A 378 20.40 -12.58 -9.89
N CYS A 379 20.79 -12.85 -8.65
CA CYS A 379 20.03 -12.48 -7.47
C CYS A 379 20.71 -11.33 -6.74
N LEU A 380 19.93 -10.30 -6.39
CA LEU A 380 20.43 -9.16 -5.62
C LEU A 380 19.72 -9.07 -4.26
N ARG A 381 20.46 -8.70 -3.23
CA ARG A 381 19.94 -8.37 -1.92
C ARG A 381 20.02 -6.86 -1.71
N LEU A 382 18.86 -6.23 -1.55
CA LEU A 382 18.74 -4.80 -1.27
C LEU A 382 18.38 -4.59 0.20
N ARG A 383 19.04 -3.63 0.84
CA ARG A 383 18.70 -3.19 2.20
C ARG A 383 18.45 -1.70 2.18
N PHE A 384 17.42 -1.27 2.89
CA PHE A 384 17.07 0.14 3.06
C PHE A 384 16.10 0.35 4.21
N THR A 385 16.01 1.59 4.66
CA THR A 385 15.08 2.03 5.72
C THR A 385 14.10 3.05 5.14
N LEU A 386 12.80 2.86 5.40
CA LEU A 386 11.72 3.77 4.99
C LEU A 386 10.97 4.29 6.20
N PRO A 387 10.46 5.55 6.15
CA PRO A 387 9.54 6.09 7.14
C PRO A 387 8.25 5.26 7.25
N ALA A 388 7.54 5.40 8.37
CA ALA A 388 6.23 4.77 8.55
C ALA A 388 5.21 5.25 7.49
N GLY A 389 4.35 4.34 7.01
CA GLY A 389 3.29 4.67 6.03
C GLY A 389 3.75 4.73 4.58
N THR A 390 4.97 4.29 4.27
CA THR A 390 5.52 4.19 2.91
C THR A 390 5.59 2.75 2.43
N TYR A 391 5.63 2.55 1.12
CA TYR A 391 5.59 1.22 0.50
C TYR A 391 6.98 0.84 -0.03
N ALA A 392 7.56 -0.22 0.52
CA ALA A 392 8.82 -0.77 0.01
C ALA A 392 8.71 -1.21 -1.46
N THR A 393 7.56 -1.75 -1.85
CA THR A 393 7.27 -2.13 -3.25
C THR A 393 7.34 -0.96 -4.22
N VAL A 394 7.05 0.26 -3.77
CA VAL A 394 7.17 1.47 -4.61
C VAL A 394 8.63 1.80 -4.88
N LEU A 395 9.51 1.78 -3.85
CA LEU A 395 10.95 1.95 -4.06
C LEU A 395 11.51 0.82 -4.95
N MET A 396 11.09 -0.42 -4.70
CA MET A 396 11.50 -1.55 -5.54
C MET A 396 11.08 -1.36 -6.99
N ARG A 397 9.88 -0.86 -7.24
CA ARG A 397 9.40 -0.54 -8.59
C ARG A 397 10.27 0.52 -9.28
N GLU A 398 10.66 1.57 -8.56
CA GLU A 398 11.59 2.58 -9.12
C GLU A 398 12.94 1.95 -9.50
N LEU A 399 13.44 1.01 -8.71
CA LEU A 399 14.73 0.34 -8.95
C LEU A 399 14.65 -0.76 -10.01
N MET A 400 13.54 -1.51 -10.07
CA MET A 400 13.39 -2.64 -10.99
C MET A 400 12.90 -2.21 -12.37
N ARG A 401 12.14 -1.09 -12.47
CA ARG A 401 11.59 -0.58 -13.74
C ARG A 401 10.74 -1.60 -14.51
N SER A 402 10.18 -2.58 -13.82
CA SER A 402 9.28 -3.56 -14.41
C SER A 402 7.88 -2.96 -14.67
N PRO A 403 7.08 -3.53 -15.58
CA PRO A 403 5.69 -3.13 -15.77
C PRO A 403 4.87 -3.20 -14.47
N LEU A 404 3.82 -2.37 -14.37
CA LEU A 404 2.99 -2.26 -13.14
C LEU A 404 2.34 -3.57 -12.71
N ASP A 405 2.03 -4.39 -13.67
CA ASP A 405 1.37 -5.66 -13.49
C ASP A 405 2.29 -6.76 -12.92
N HIS A 406 3.59 -6.49 -12.76
CA HIS A 406 4.56 -7.40 -12.15
C HIS A 406 4.80 -7.17 -10.65
N TYR A 407 4.03 -6.27 -9.99
CA TYR A 407 4.21 -5.93 -8.57
C TYR A 407 3.09 -6.40 -7.66
#